data_ddcd65856c5a6954c933d3f3c3b5e8a1
#
_entry.id   ddcd65856c5a6954c933d3f3c3b5e8a1
#
_cell.length_a   1.000
_cell.length_b   1.000
_cell.length_c   1.000
_cell.angle_alpha   90.00
_cell.angle_beta   90.00
_cell.angle_gamma   90.00
#
_symmetry.space_group_name_H-M   'P 1'
#
loop_
_entity.id
_entity.type
_entity.pdbx_description
1 polymer ?
#
loop_
_entity_poly.entity_id
_entity_poly.type
_entity_poly.pdbx_seq_one_letter_code
_entity_poly.pdbx_strand_id
1 'polypeptide(L)'
;MKKDKVLVVIPAYNEAENIEKVINEIKKDINYADILVVNDCSKDDTVDIVLKNEVKCVTNVFNMRYAMAVQTGIKYAYQNDYDYVIQMDADGQHIASEAAKLYKELKNSNTDIVIGSRYLRDMGYPCPFFRRIGTKMFEWLIKVFTKKKITDPLSGFQCLNKKVIERYAMMGNYPEFPDANLVIEMLLNGYKIKEVPVKMRLRENGVSMHSGFWKPVKYMIEQFYTCIVIVVKYAGKKVQK
;
A
#
# COMPACT_ATOMS: atom_id res chain seq x y z
N MET A 1 -21.27 16.97 12.95
CA MET A 1 -20.20 16.71 11.95
C MET A 1 -20.53 15.39 11.25
N LYS A 2 -20.41 15.32 9.92
CA LYS A 2 -20.59 14.07 9.18
C LYS A 2 -19.49 13.09 9.62
N LYS A 3 -19.84 11.83 9.91
CA LYS A 3 -18.87 10.80 10.26
C LYS A 3 -18.04 10.47 9.02
N ASP A 4 -16.71 10.41 9.14
CA ASP A 4 -15.83 10.03 8.03
C ASP A 4 -16.14 8.60 7.57
N LYS A 5 -16.13 8.39 6.27
CA LYS A 5 -16.31 7.09 5.65
C LYS A 5 -14.94 6.49 5.35
N VAL A 6 -14.55 5.48 6.12
CA VAL A 6 -13.21 4.85 6.07
C VAL A 6 -13.34 3.44 5.54
N LEU A 7 -12.49 3.05 4.58
CA LEU A 7 -12.41 1.71 4.04
C LEU A 7 -11.02 1.11 4.30
N VAL A 8 -11.00 -0.10 4.86
CA VAL A 8 -9.78 -0.93 4.84
C VAL A 8 -9.82 -1.81 3.60
N VAL A 9 -8.83 -1.67 2.72
CA VAL A 9 -8.66 -2.47 1.50
C VAL A 9 -7.61 -3.53 1.73
N ILE A 10 -7.97 -4.79 1.51
CA ILE A 10 -7.11 -5.96 1.72
C ILE A 10 -7.01 -6.74 0.41
N PRO A 11 -5.93 -6.59 -0.38
CA PRO A 11 -5.65 -7.47 -1.51
C PRO A 11 -5.30 -8.87 -0.98
N ALA A 12 -5.93 -9.91 -1.52
CA ALA A 12 -5.74 -11.29 -1.09
C ALA A 12 -5.60 -12.25 -2.28
N TYR A 13 -4.62 -13.13 -2.23
CA TYR A 13 -4.43 -14.23 -3.16
C TYR A 13 -3.87 -15.46 -2.43
N ASN A 14 -4.70 -16.49 -2.27
CA ASN A 14 -4.37 -17.71 -1.52
C ASN A 14 -3.88 -17.41 -0.09
N GLU A 15 -4.70 -16.73 0.69
CA GLU A 15 -4.42 -16.30 2.07
C GLU A 15 -5.39 -16.93 3.08
N ALA A 16 -5.94 -18.12 2.79
CA ALA A 16 -6.89 -18.82 3.66
C ALA A 16 -6.38 -19.00 5.11
N GLU A 17 -5.07 -19.22 5.28
CA GLU A 17 -4.44 -19.42 6.59
C GLU A 17 -4.35 -18.13 7.43
N ASN A 18 -4.41 -16.94 6.80
CA ASN A 18 -4.14 -15.66 7.46
C ASN A 18 -5.36 -14.75 7.53
N ILE A 19 -6.25 -14.79 6.52
CA ILE A 19 -7.25 -13.76 6.28
C ILE A 19 -8.26 -13.61 7.43
N GLU A 20 -8.66 -14.70 8.09
CA GLU A 20 -9.60 -14.65 9.22
C GLU A 20 -9.02 -13.87 10.41
N LYS A 21 -7.74 -14.14 10.74
CA LYS A 21 -7.03 -13.43 11.81
C LYS A 21 -6.94 -11.93 11.51
N VAL A 22 -6.61 -11.57 10.27
CA VAL A 22 -6.51 -10.17 9.83
C VAL A 22 -7.86 -9.46 9.94
N ILE A 23 -8.94 -10.08 9.45
CA ILE A 23 -10.30 -9.53 9.54
C ILE A 23 -10.70 -9.29 11.00
N ASN A 24 -10.47 -10.28 11.88
CA ASN A 24 -10.85 -10.18 13.28
C ASN A 24 -10.07 -9.09 14.02
N GLU A 25 -8.78 -8.90 13.72
CA GLU A 25 -8.00 -7.79 14.27
C GLU A 25 -8.52 -6.43 13.82
N ILE A 26 -8.89 -6.29 12.53
CA ILE A 26 -9.43 -5.03 12.00
C ILE A 26 -10.79 -4.73 12.65
N LYS A 27 -11.69 -5.69 12.75
CA LYS A 27 -12.99 -5.52 13.42
C LYS A 27 -12.83 -5.06 14.87
N LYS A 28 -11.81 -5.55 15.57
CA LYS A 28 -11.50 -5.18 16.96
C LYS A 28 -10.92 -3.78 17.07
N ASP A 29 -9.88 -3.46 16.28
CA ASP A 29 -9.04 -2.27 16.48
C ASP A 29 -9.48 -1.08 15.62
N ILE A 30 -10.22 -1.31 14.52
CA ILE A 30 -10.68 -0.30 13.55
C ILE A 30 -12.19 -0.48 13.30
N ASN A 31 -12.98 -0.63 14.35
CA ASN A 31 -14.42 -0.90 14.31
C ASN A 31 -15.28 0.20 13.67
N TYR A 32 -14.68 1.33 13.35
CA TYR A 32 -15.32 2.46 12.66
C TYR A 32 -15.20 2.41 11.14
N ALA A 33 -14.40 1.50 10.60
CA ALA A 33 -14.15 1.37 9.16
C ALA A 33 -14.87 0.16 8.57
N ASP A 34 -15.28 0.29 7.30
CA ASP A 34 -15.72 -0.84 6.50
C ASP A 34 -14.50 -1.65 6.03
N ILE A 35 -14.69 -2.95 5.80
CA ILE A 35 -13.63 -3.84 5.29
C ILE A 35 -14.00 -4.30 3.88
N LEU A 36 -13.06 -4.22 2.96
CA LEU A 36 -13.15 -4.79 1.62
C LEU A 36 -11.97 -5.71 1.37
N VAL A 37 -12.25 -6.98 1.16
CA VAL A 37 -11.25 -7.91 0.62
C VAL A 37 -11.35 -7.90 -0.91
N VAL A 38 -10.23 -7.68 -1.57
CA VAL A 38 -10.11 -7.83 -3.02
C VAL A 38 -9.41 -9.15 -3.31
N ASN A 39 -10.21 -10.16 -3.61
CA ASN A 39 -9.72 -11.48 -3.98
C ASN A 39 -9.16 -11.48 -5.41
N ASP A 40 -7.88 -11.76 -5.55
CA ASP A 40 -7.20 -11.80 -6.86
C ASP A 40 -7.23 -13.19 -7.50
N CYS A 41 -8.44 -13.80 -7.58
CA CYS A 41 -8.68 -15.11 -8.14
C CYS A 41 -7.99 -16.25 -7.34
N SER A 42 -8.17 -16.27 -6.02
CA SER A 42 -7.66 -17.34 -5.14
C SER A 42 -8.23 -18.71 -5.54
N LYS A 43 -7.45 -19.76 -5.27
CA LYS A 43 -7.81 -21.16 -5.55
C LYS A 43 -8.03 -21.98 -4.27
N ASP A 44 -7.82 -21.36 -3.12
CA ASP A 44 -8.03 -21.91 -1.78
C ASP A 44 -9.34 -21.36 -1.18
N ASP A 45 -9.59 -21.64 0.08
CA ASP A 45 -10.80 -21.25 0.79
C ASP A 45 -10.83 -19.76 1.22
N THR A 46 -9.93 -18.90 0.68
CA THR A 46 -9.85 -17.47 1.03
C THR A 46 -11.21 -16.79 0.94
N VAL A 47 -11.94 -16.98 -0.17
CA VAL A 47 -13.25 -16.32 -0.40
C VAL A 47 -14.30 -16.80 0.59
N ASP A 48 -14.38 -18.10 0.82
CA ASP A 48 -15.37 -18.71 1.72
C ASP A 48 -15.16 -18.21 3.16
N ILE A 49 -13.91 -18.09 3.59
CA ILE A 49 -13.56 -17.54 4.91
C ILE A 49 -13.99 -16.07 5.01
N VAL A 50 -13.72 -15.25 3.98
CA VAL A 50 -14.13 -13.84 3.96
C VAL A 50 -15.63 -13.69 4.07
N LEU A 51 -16.39 -14.46 3.29
CA LEU A 51 -17.86 -14.42 3.29
C LEU A 51 -18.45 -14.91 4.61
N LYS A 52 -17.89 -15.97 5.21
CA LYS A 52 -18.27 -16.48 6.53
C LYS A 52 -18.07 -15.44 7.62
N ASN A 53 -17.09 -14.55 7.47
CA ASN A 53 -16.86 -13.44 8.37
C ASN A 53 -17.71 -12.20 8.06
N GLU A 54 -18.72 -12.29 7.18
CA GLU A 54 -19.61 -11.19 6.80
C GLU A 54 -18.86 -9.94 6.29
N VAL A 55 -17.75 -10.14 5.62
CA VAL A 55 -16.93 -9.08 5.04
C VAL A 55 -17.19 -9.00 3.53
N LYS A 56 -17.24 -7.78 3.02
CA LYS A 56 -17.41 -7.55 1.59
C LYS A 56 -16.21 -8.07 0.80
N CYS A 57 -16.48 -8.84 -0.24
CA CYS A 57 -15.48 -9.40 -1.14
C CYS A 57 -15.75 -8.97 -2.58
N VAL A 58 -14.70 -8.48 -3.26
CA VAL A 58 -14.73 -8.27 -4.72
C VAL A 58 -13.70 -9.20 -5.32
N THR A 59 -14.09 -10.01 -6.30
CA THR A 59 -13.20 -10.98 -6.94
C THR A 59 -12.83 -10.53 -8.34
N ASN A 60 -11.53 -10.45 -8.62
CA ASN A 60 -11.01 -10.25 -9.97
C ASN A 60 -11.23 -11.51 -10.82
N VAL A 61 -11.56 -11.33 -12.10
CA VAL A 61 -11.89 -12.45 -13.02
C VAL A 61 -10.71 -13.39 -13.24
N PHE A 62 -9.48 -12.88 -13.14
CA PHE A 62 -8.22 -13.63 -13.19
C PHE A 62 -7.20 -12.96 -12.28
N ASN A 63 -6.10 -13.66 -11.98
CA ASN A 63 -5.03 -13.10 -11.15
C ASN A 63 -4.36 -11.92 -11.85
N MET A 64 -4.66 -10.72 -11.39
CA MET A 64 -4.16 -9.45 -11.92
C MET A 64 -2.94 -8.94 -11.16
N ARG A 65 -2.46 -9.68 -10.18
CA ARG A 65 -1.38 -9.36 -9.26
C ARG A 65 -1.73 -8.25 -8.25
N TYR A 66 -0.87 -8.12 -7.25
CA TYR A 66 -1.05 -7.27 -6.08
C TYR A 66 -1.50 -5.84 -6.40
N ALA A 67 -0.79 -5.16 -7.29
CA ALA A 67 -1.05 -3.76 -7.62
C ALA A 67 -2.47 -3.52 -8.16
N MET A 68 -2.91 -4.40 -9.04
CA MET A 68 -4.24 -4.28 -9.64
C MET A 68 -5.35 -4.63 -8.64
N ALA A 69 -5.09 -5.59 -7.73
CA ALA A 69 -6.02 -5.86 -6.63
C ALA A 69 -6.15 -4.64 -5.71
N VAL A 70 -5.05 -3.98 -5.36
CA VAL A 70 -5.06 -2.71 -4.64
C VAL A 70 -5.85 -1.64 -5.39
N GLN A 71 -5.57 -1.45 -6.69
CA GLN A 71 -6.29 -0.45 -7.49
C GLN A 71 -7.79 -0.76 -7.60
N THR A 72 -8.17 -2.03 -7.69
CA THR A 72 -9.60 -2.45 -7.66
C THR A 72 -10.27 -1.99 -6.37
N GLY A 73 -9.63 -2.18 -5.22
CA GLY A 73 -10.12 -1.70 -3.93
C GLY A 73 -10.22 -0.16 -3.86
N ILE A 74 -9.25 0.54 -4.42
CA ILE A 74 -9.25 2.01 -4.48
C ILE A 74 -10.36 2.52 -5.41
N LYS A 75 -10.59 1.88 -6.57
CA LYS A 75 -11.72 2.18 -7.46
C LYS A 75 -13.05 1.97 -6.78
N TYR A 76 -13.19 0.87 -6.02
CA TYR A 76 -14.36 0.63 -5.20
C TYR A 76 -14.58 1.75 -4.18
N ALA A 77 -13.51 2.19 -3.48
CA ALA A 77 -13.58 3.29 -2.52
C ALA A 77 -14.05 4.59 -3.19
N TYR A 78 -13.51 4.92 -4.35
CA TYR A 78 -13.89 6.09 -5.14
C TYR A 78 -15.37 6.05 -5.55
N GLN A 79 -15.83 4.93 -6.11
CA GLN A 79 -17.21 4.76 -6.59
C GLN A 79 -18.25 4.80 -5.45
N ASN A 80 -17.83 4.49 -4.23
CA ASN A 80 -18.69 4.46 -3.05
C ASN A 80 -18.45 5.66 -2.10
N ASP A 81 -17.79 6.73 -2.56
CA ASP A 81 -17.59 7.97 -1.81
C ASP A 81 -16.93 7.81 -0.44
N TYR A 82 -15.88 6.98 -0.33
CA TYR A 82 -15.07 6.90 0.87
C TYR A 82 -14.16 8.13 1.00
N ASP A 83 -14.02 8.63 2.22
CA ASP A 83 -13.16 9.76 2.53
C ASP A 83 -11.70 9.35 2.74
N TYR A 84 -11.49 8.11 3.26
CA TYR A 84 -10.17 7.55 3.55
C TYR A 84 -10.10 6.07 3.15
N VAL A 85 -8.93 5.66 2.67
CA VAL A 85 -8.57 4.26 2.46
C VAL A 85 -7.36 3.92 3.32
N ILE A 86 -7.45 2.81 4.07
CA ILE A 86 -6.31 2.18 4.73
C ILE A 86 -5.98 0.92 3.93
N GLN A 87 -4.76 0.83 3.42
CA GLN A 87 -4.28 -0.33 2.69
C GLN A 87 -3.54 -1.27 3.65
N MET A 88 -3.99 -2.52 3.72
CA MET A 88 -3.40 -3.57 4.57
C MET A 88 -3.24 -4.86 3.78
N ASP A 89 -2.16 -5.59 4.03
CA ASP A 89 -1.92 -6.89 3.39
C ASP A 89 -2.67 -8.02 4.14
N ALA A 90 -3.04 -9.07 3.41
CA ALA A 90 -3.76 -10.23 3.96
C ALA A 90 -2.86 -11.21 4.73
N ASP A 91 -1.53 -11.06 4.68
CA ASP A 91 -0.53 -11.99 5.22
C ASP A 91 -0.25 -11.85 6.73
N GLY A 92 -0.99 -10.95 7.40
CA GLY A 92 -0.89 -10.72 8.84
C GLY A 92 0.33 -9.92 9.31
N GLN A 93 1.19 -9.42 8.39
CA GLN A 93 2.33 -8.60 8.77
C GLN A 93 1.91 -7.21 9.30
N HIS A 94 0.85 -6.62 8.72
CA HIS A 94 0.31 -5.33 9.15
C HIS A 94 -0.57 -5.48 10.39
N ILE A 95 -0.28 -4.71 11.44
CA ILE A 95 -1.01 -4.73 12.71
C ILE A 95 -2.14 -3.70 12.65
N ALA A 96 -3.38 -4.12 12.93
CA ALA A 96 -4.56 -3.25 12.81
C ALA A 96 -4.49 -2.01 13.71
N SER A 97 -3.97 -2.13 14.94
CA SER A 97 -3.79 -0.96 15.83
C SER A 97 -2.77 0.06 15.28
N GLU A 98 -1.78 -0.38 14.48
CA GLU A 98 -0.86 0.54 13.80
C GLU A 98 -1.57 1.23 12.61
N ALA A 99 -2.46 0.53 11.89
CA ALA A 99 -3.30 1.11 10.85
C ALA A 99 -4.19 2.25 11.38
N ALA A 100 -4.75 2.08 12.57
CA ALA A 100 -5.51 3.14 13.25
C ALA A 100 -4.66 4.39 13.52
N LYS A 101 -3.35 4.23 13.80
CA LYS A 101 -2.43 5.37 13.95
C LYS A 101 -2.20 6.11 12.63
N LEU A 102 -2.08 5.39 11.50
CA LEU A 102 -1.94 6.02 10.18
C LEU A 102 -3.16 6.88 9.87
N TYR A 103 -4.37 6.36 10.09
CA TYR A 103 -5.60 7.12 9.88
C TYR A 103 -5.68 8.36 10.78
N LYS A 104 -5.39 8.21 12.07
CA LYS A 104 -5.38 9.33 13.02
C LYS A 104 -4.39 10.42 12.60
N GLU A 105 -3.20 10.01 12.15
CA GLU A 105 -2.19 10.97 11.65
C GLU A 105 -2.66 11.68 10.40
N LEU A 106 -3.20 10.95 9.42
CA LEU A 106 -3.70 11.53 8.17
C LEU A 106 -4.82 12.55 8.43
N LYS A 107 -5.76 12.20 9.30
CA LYS A 107 -6.89 13.05 9.65
C LYS A 107 -6.48 14.36 10.35
N ASN A 108 -5.44 14.29 11.19
CA ASN A 108 -5.00 15.41 12.03
C ASN A 108 -3.87 16.23 11.40
N SER A 109 -3.33 15.82 10.26
CA SER A 109 -2.26 16.52 9.57
C SER A 109 -2.69 17.03 8.20
N ASN A 110 -1.98 18.04 7.68
CA ASN A 110 -2.21 18.53 6.31
C ASN A 110 -1.39 17.72 5.31
N THR A 111 -1.63 16.39 5.30
CA THR A 111 -0.98 15.43 4.40
C THR A 111 -2.01 14.69 3.55
N ASP A 112 -1.58 14.13 2.42
CA ASP A 112 -2.45 13.42 1.49
C ASP A 112 -2.27 11.89 1.62
N ILE A 113 -1.04 11.46 1.98
CA ILE A 113 -0.67 10.06 2.18
C ILE A 113 0.11 9.94 3.49
N VAL A 114 -0.23 8.94 4.30
CA VAL A 114 0.59 8.53 5.44
C VAL A 114 1.09 7.11 5.21
N ILE A 115 2.41 6.93 5.26
CA ILE A 115 3.10 5.64 5.07
C ILE A 115 3.54 5.12 6.44
N GLY A 116 3.19 3.87 6.74
CA GLY A 116 3.74 3.13 7.87
C GLY A 116 5.16 2.67 7.57
N SER A 117 6.15 3.29 8.20
CA SER A 117 7.57 3.01 7.95
C SER A 117 8.15 2.06 9.02
N ARG A 118 8.80 0.99 8.55
CA ARG A 118 9.57 0.05 9.37
C ARG A 118 10.90 0.61 9.84
N TYR A 119 11.39 1.65 9.15
CA TYR A 119 12.77 2.14 9.25
C TYR A 119 12.89 3.57 9.77
N LEU A 120 11.78 4.27 10.00
CA LEU A 120 11.80 5.65 10.52
C LEU A 120 12.34 5.70 11.95
N ARG A 121 12.03 4.65 12.74
CA ARG A 121 12.64 4.37 14.05
C ARG A 121 12.93 2.88 14.11
N ASP A 122 13.91 2.51 14.92
CA ASP A 122 14.15 1.09 15.19
C ASP A 122 12.99 0.53 16.04
N MET A 123 12.12 -0.23 15.38
CA MET A 123 10.97 -0.90 15.98
C MET A 123 11.19 -2.42 16.06
N GLY A 124 12.44 -2.88 15.88
CA GLY A 124 12.83 -4.29 15.95
C GLY A 124 12.45 -5.11 14.71
N TYR A 125 12.14 -4.48 13.56
CA TYR A 125 11.86 -5.22 12.34
C TYR A 125 13.16 -5.70 11.68
N PRO A 126 13.38 -7.02 11.53
CA PRO A 126 14.58 -7.54 10.90
C PRO A 126 14.60 -7.20 9.42
N CYS A 127 15.64 -6.51 8.99
CA CYS A 127 15.83 -6.15 7.59
C CYS A 127 16.98 -6.93 7.00
N PRO A 128 16.73 -7.90 6.09
CA PRO A 128 17.81 -8.57 5.37
C PRO A 128 18.71 -7.56 4.65
N PHE A 129 20.00 -7.80 4.68
CA PHE A 129 21.03 -6.88 4.16
C PHE A 129 20.73 -6.38 2.73
N PHE A 130 20.41 -7.28 1.81
CA PHE A 130 20.07 -6.90 0.42
C PHE A 130 18.80 -6.04 0.31
N ARG A 131 17.78 -6.31 1.13
CA ARG A 131 16.57 -5.47 1.17
C ARG A 131 16.91 -4.06 1.66
N ARG A 132 17.80 -3.95 2.65
CA ARG A 132 18.25 -2.65 3.18
C ARG A 132 18.99 -1.82 2.13
N ILE A 133 19.86 -2.45 1.32
CA ILE A 133 20.54 -1.80 0.20
C ILE A 133 19.52 -1.24 -0.79
N GLY A 134 18.55 -2.08 -1.22
CA GLY A 134 17.51 -1.65 -2.15
C GLY A 134 16.66 -0.50 -1.62
N THR A 135 16.21 -0.58 -0.37
CA THR A 135 15.45 0.51 0.27
C THR A 135 16.26 1.80 0.31
N LYS A 136 17.55 1.74 0.66
CA LYS A 136 18.45 2.91 0.70
C LYS A 136 18.67 3.53 -0.68
N MET A 137 18.77 2.72 -1.72
CA MET A 137 18.85 3.20 -3.10
C MET A 137 17.60 4.00 -3.48
N PHE A 138 16.40 3.49 -3.19
CA PHE A 138 15.15 4.21 -3.48
C PHE A 138 14.96 5.44 -2.59
N GLU A 139 15.34 5.41 -1.30
CA GLU A 139 15.37 6.59 -0.43
C GLU A 139 16.25 7.69 -1.06
N TRP A 140 17.43 7.33 -1.59
CA TRP A 140 18.34 8.25 -2.25
C TRP A 140 17.72 8.83 -3.55
N LEU A 141 17.13 7.99 -4.41
CA LEU A 141 16.44 8.44 -5.62
C LEU A 141 15.34 9.46 -5.30
N ILE A 142 14.47 9.15 -4.34
CA ILE A 142 13.40 10.05 -3.92
C ILE A 142 13.98 11.37 -3.45
N LYS A 143 15.03 11.33 -2.60
CA LYS A 143 15.69 12.55 -2.09
C LYS A 143 16.28 13.40 -3.21
N VAL A 144 16.94 12.77 -4.19
CA VAL A 144 17.55 13.49 -5.33
C VAL A 144 16.50 14.20 -6.17
N PHE A 145 15.42 13.50 -6.52
CA PHE A 145 14.44 14.02 -7.49
C PHE A 145 13.37 14.91 -6.84
N THR A 146 13.00 14.67 -5.59
CA THR A 146 11.89 15.39 -4.94
C THR A 146 12.34 16.32 -3.80
N LYS A 147 13.59 16.23 -3.38
CA LYS A 147 14.15 16.91 -2.18
C LYS A 147 13.47 16.49 -0.88
N LYS A 148 12.67 15.44 -0.90
CA LYS A 148 12.00 14.86 0.28
C LYS A 148 12.72 13.60 0.72
N LYS A 149 12.67 13.30 2.01
CA LYS A 149 13.20 12.05 2.58
C LYS A 149 12.03 11.14 2.91
N ILE A 150 12.03 9.93 2.33
CA ILE A 150 11.11 8.84 2.63
C ILE A 150 11.97 7.63 2.97
N THR A 151 11.83 7.10 4.17
CA THR A 151 12.71 6.04 4.70
C THR A 151 12.26 4.63 4.31
N ASP A 152 10.95 4.45 4.03
CA ASP A 152 10.37 3.17 3.64
C ASP A 152 9.46 3.32 2.40
N PRO A 153 10.04 3.65 1.23
CA PRO A 153 9.25 3.89 0.02
C PRO A 153 8.66 2.62 -0.59
N LEU A 154 8.98 1.46 -0.05
CA LEU A 154 8.49 0.15 -0.49
C LEU A 154 7.40 -0.40 0.44
N SER A 155 6.86 0.43 1.34
CA SER A 155 5.80 0.03 2.25
C SER A 155 4.43 0.16 1.58
N GLY A 156 3.72 -0.97 1.43
CA GLY A 156 2.31 -1.00 1.05
C GLY A 156 1.36 -0.60 2.19
N PHE A 157 1.87 -0.44 3.42
CA PHE A 157 1.07 -0.05 4.57
C PHE A 157 0.81 1.46 4.56
N GLN A 158 -0.29 1.88 3.95
CA GLN A 158 -0.57 3.29 3.68
C GLN A 158 -1.99 3.67 4.08
N CYS A 159 -2.16 4.95 4.43
CA CYS A 159 -3.47 5.58 4.57
C CYS A 159 -3.56 6.75 3.58
N LEU A 160 -4.66 6.80 2.81
CA LEU A 160 -4.89 7.70 1.69
C LEU A 160 -6.11 8.58 1.97
N ASN A 161 -6.07 9.87 1.65
CA ASN A 161 -7.23 10.75 1.69
C ASN A 161 -8.04 10.68 0.37
N LYS A 162 -9.22 11.31 0.35
CA LYS A 162 -10.13 11.32 -0.80
C LYS A 162 -9.46 11.80 -2.09
N LYS A 163 -8.60 12.81 -2.02
CA LYS A 163 -7.87 13.36 -3.18
C LYS A 163 -6.92 12.33 -3.81
N VAL A 164 -6.27 11.51 -2.98
CA VAL A 164 -5.39 10.43 -3.46
C VAL A 164 -6.20 9.24 -3.97
N ILE A 165 -7.31 8.91 -3.30
CA ILE A 165 -8.25 7.86 -3.75
C ILE A 165 -8.72 8.17 -5.17
N GLU A 166 -9.20 9.40 -5.43
CA GLU A 166 -9.60 9.85 -6.76
C GLU A 166 -8.46 9.74 -7.77
N ARG A 167 -7.27 10.24 -7.41
CA ARG A 167 -6.09 10.18 -8.28
C ARG A 167 -5.72 8.75 -8.68
N TYR A 168 -5.67 7.82 -7.73
CA TYR A 168 -5.30 6.42 -7.99
C TYR A 168 -6.39 5.66 -8.72
N ALA A 169 -7.66 5.92 -8.42
CA ALA A 169 -8.79 5.31 -9.13
C ALA A 169 -8.82 5.67 -10.62
N MET A 170 -8.49 6.94 -10.95
CA MET A 170 -8.50 7.46 -12.32
C MET A 170 -7.19 7.22 -13.07
N MET A 171 -6.20 6.62 -12.45
CA MET A 171 -4.91 6.34 -13.07
C MET A 171 -5.02 5.16 -14.05
N GLY A 172 -4.98 5.45 -15.37
CA GLY A 172 -5.08 4.42 -16.41
C GLY A 172 -3.90 3.44 -16.42
N ASN A 173 -2.69 3.95 -16.15
CA ASN A 173 -1.46 3.16 -16.09
C ASN A 173 -1.00 3.08 -14.63
N TYR A 174 -1.76 2.37 -13.79
CA TYR A 174 -1.32 2.08 -12.43
C TYR A 174 -0.12 1.15 -12.48
N PRO A 175 0.99 1.46 -11.80
CA PRO A 175 2.23 0.68 -11.95
C PRO A 175 2.07 -0.74 -11.42
N GLU A 176 2.74 -1.71 -12.03
CA GLU A 176 2.75 -3.11 -11.57
C GLU A 176 3.31 -3.25 -10.15
N PHE A 177 4.25 -2.37 -9.80
CA PHE A 177 4.79 -2.23 -8.45
C PHE A 177 4.59 -0.78 -7.99
N PRO A 178 3.53 -0.48 -7.23
CA PRO A 178 3.18 0.87 -6.80
C PRO A 178 3.98 1.30 -5.56
N ASP A 179 5.28 1.35 -5.69
CA ASP A 179 6.24 1.58 -4.61
C ASP A 179 6.94 2.95 -4.75
N ALA A 180 8.28 2.96 -4.78
CA ALA A 180 9.08 4.18 -4.86
C ALA A 180 8.75 5.06 -6.08
N ASN A 181 8.40 4.46 -7.21
CA ASN A 181 7.98 5.15 -8.42
C ASN A 181 6.70 5.98 -8.19
N LEU A 182 5.70 5.39 -7.54
CA LEU A 182 4.44 6.06 -7.23
C LEU A 182 4.65 7.17 -6.18
N VAL A 183 5.51 6.93 -5.18
CA VAL A 183 5.91 7.94 -4.19
C VAL A 183 6.56 9.15 -4.89
N ILE A 184 7.49 8.93 -5.83
CA ILE A 184 8.11 9.99 -6.62
C ILE A 184 7.04 10.74 -7.43
N GLU A 185 6.16 10.03 -8.14
CA GLU A 185 5.11 10.64 -8.95
C GLU A 185 4.21 11.54 -8.10
N MET A 186 3.77 11.06 -6.96
CA MET A 186 2.90 11.83 -6.06
C MET A 186 3.59 13.07 -5.51
N LEU A 187 4.84 12.97 -5.06
CA LEU A 187 5.63 14.11 -4.59
C LEU A 187 5.86 15.15 -5.69
N LEU A 188 6.16 14.72 -6.92
CA LEU A 188 6.33 15.63 -8.07
C LEU A 188 5.03 16.32 -8.50
N ASN A 189 3.86 15.68 -8.23
CA ASN A 189 2.54 16.30 -8.42
C ASN A 189 2.09 17.19 -7.24
N GLY A 190 2.95 17.40 -6.23
CA GLY A 190 2.67 18.29 -5.10
C GLY A 190 1.84 17.67 -3.98
N TYR A 191 1.59 16.35 -3.99
CA TYR A 191 0.97 15.66 -2.87
C TYR A 191 1.91 15.63 -1.67
N LYS A 192 1.34 15.71 -0.49
CA LYS A 192 2.09 15.71 0.76
C LYS A 192 2.09 14.31 1.36
N ILE A 193 3.29 13.75 1.52
CA ILE A 193 3.50 12.42 2.09
C ILE A 193 4.20 12.55 3.44
N LYS A 194 3.73 11.82 4.44
CA LYS A 194 4.34 11.72 5.76
C LYS A 194 4.54 10.25 6.14
N GLU A 195 5.61 9.97 6.86
CA GLU A 195 5.86 8.66 7.45
C GLU A 195 5.54 8.65 8.94
N VAL A 196 5.04 7.51 9.42
CA VAL A 196 4.83 7.19 10.83
C VAL A 196 5.55 5.89 11.15
N PRO A 197 6.34 5.81 12.24
CA PRO A 197 6.98 4.55 12.62
C PRO A 197 5.92 3.55 13.06
N VAL A 198 5.99 2.34 12.50
CA VAL A 198 5.03 1.26 12.80
C VAL A 198 5.76 -0.02 13.17
N LYS A 199 5.14 -0.80 14.06
CA LYS A 199 5.49 -2.20 14.27
C LYS A 199 4.86 -3.04 13.18
N MET A 200 5.62 -3.99 12.67
CA MET A 200 5.11 -5.03 11.77
C MET A 200 5.53 -6.40 12.29
N ARG A 201 4.72 -7.41 11.99
CA ARG A 201 5.07 -8.81 12.27
C ARG A 201 5.93 -9.39 11.17
N LEU A 202 6.61 -10.48 11.48
CA LEU A 202 7.13 -11.36 10.44
C LEU A 202 5.97 -12.15 9.84
N ARG A 203 6.09 -12.49 8.57
CA ARG A 203 5.15 -13.40 7.92
C ARG A 203 5.23 -14.77 8.58
N GLU A 204 4.08 -15.28 9.03
CA GLU A 204 3.99 -16.59 9.69
C GLU A 204 3.77 -17.69 8.65
N ASN A 205 2.90 -17.46 7.65
CA ASN A 205 2.49 -18.44 6.64
C ASN A 205 2.58 -17.88 5.22
N GLY A 206 2.60 -18.76 4.22
CA GLY A 206 2.58 -18.43 2.80
C GLY A 206 3.95 -18.12 2.20
N VAL A 207 3.98 -17.94 0.87
CA VAL A 207 5.20 -17.70 0.09
C VAL A 207 5.30 -16.25 -0.31
N SER A 208 6.45 -15.61 -0.04
CA SER A 208 6.70 -14.23 -0.47
C SER A 208 6.72 -14.11 -2.01
N MET A 209 6.09 -13.07 -2.55
CA MET A 209 6.16 -12.74 -3.99
C MET A 209 7.61 -12.56 -4.47
N HIS A 210 8.51 -12.15 -3.58
CA HIS A 210 9.94 -11.95 -3.85
C HIS A 210 10.81 -13.15 -3.46
N SER A 211 10.25 -14.37 -3.41
CA SER A 211 11.02 -15.58 -3.13
C SER A 211 11.97 -15.92 -4.28
N GLY A 212 13.18 -16.42 -3.94
CA GLY A 212 14.22 -16.75 -4.90
C GLY A 212 15.16 -15.58 -5.20
N PHE A 213 16.22 -15.83 -5.98
CA PHE A 213 17.29 -14.86 -6.27
C PHE A 213 16.92 -13.89 -7.42
N TRP A 214 16.34 -14.39 -8.50
CA TRP A 214 16.10 -13.60 -9.71
C TRP A 214 14.91 -12.64 -9.61
N LYS A 215 13.86 -13.00 -8.86
CA LYS A 215 12.67 -12.14 -8.72
C LYS A 215 12.98 -10.79 -8.06
N PRO A 216 13.73 -10.72 -6.93
CA PRO A 216 14.13 -9.44 -6.35
C PRO A 216 15.01 -8.60 -7.28
N VAL A 217 15.93 -9.23 -8.05
CA VAL A 217 16.81 -8.51 -8.99
C VAL A 217 15.98 -7.88 -10.12
N LYS A 218 15.08 -8.66 -10.74
CA LYS A 218 14.17 -8.16 -11.77
C LYS A 218 13.32 -6.99 -11.24
N TYR A 219 12.71 -7.16 -10.07
CA TYR A 219 11.95 -6.11 -9.40
C TYR A 219 12.75 -4.83 -9.19
N MET A 220 14.00 -4.93 -8.73
CA MET A 220 14.86 -3.76 -8.50
C MET A 220 15.15 -3.01 -9.80
N ILE A 221 15.42 -3.72 -10.89
CA ILE A 221 15.69 -3.12 -12.22
C ILE A 221 14.43 -2.43 -12.76
N GLU A 222 13.27 -3.09 -12.69
CA GLU A 222 11.99 -2.52 -13.14
C GLU A 222 11.60 -1.28 -12.33
N GLN A 223 11.74 -1.31 -11.02
CA GLN A 223 11.49 -0.16 -10.17
C GLN A 223 12.44 1.01 -10.47
N PHE A 224 13.72 0.73 -10.63
CA PHE A 224 14.69 1.77 -10.99
C PHE A 224 14.34 2.42 -12.32
N TYR A 225 14.08 1.60 -13.34
CA TYR A 225 13.67 2.08 -14.67
C TYR A 225 12.41 2.94 -14.62
N THR A 226 11.36 2.47 -13.93
CA THR A 226 10.10 3.21 -13.83
C THR A 226 10.24 4.53 -13.06
N CYS A 227 11.09 4.58 -12.02
CA CYS A 227 11.44 5.83 -11.33
C CYS A 227 12.06 6.85 -12.31
N ILE A 228 13.03 6.43 -13.14
CA ILE A 228 13.66 7.32 -14.12
C ILE A 228 12.65 7.81 -15.17
N VAL A 229 11.81 6.92 -15.69
CA VAL A 229 10.76 7.29 -16.68
C VAL A 229 9.83 8.37 -16.09
N ILE A 230 9.39 8.22 -14.84
CA ILE A 230 8.56 9.23 -14.19
C ILE A 230 9.29 10.56 -14.07
N VAL A 231 10.54 10.56 -13.65
CA VAL A 231 11.33 11.79 -13.52
C VAL A 231 11.49 12.51 -14.85
N VAL A 232 11.82 11.79 -15.91
CA VAL A 232 11.96 12.36 -17.28
C VAL A 232 10.62 12.95 -17.76
N LYS A 233 9.51 12.24 -17.55
CA LYS A 233 8.15 12.72 -17.87
C LYS A 233 7.84 14.05 -17.19
N TYR A 234 8.24 14.23 -15.92
CA TYR A 234 7.97 15.45 -15.16
C TYR A 234 8.99 16.57 -15.44
N ALA A 235 10.24 16.25 -15.77
CA ALA A 235 11.23 17.22 -16.21
C ALA A 235 10.76 17.92 -17.51
N GLY A 236 10.23 17.15 -18.48
CA GLY A 236 9.67 17.69 -19.72
C GLY A 236 8.47 18.63 -19.51
N LYS A 237 7.64 18.40 -18.49
CA LYS A 237 6.51 19.30 -18.18
C LYS A 237 6.91 20.66 -17.59
N LYS A 238 8.07 20.76 -16.95
CA LYS A 238 8.60 22.05 -16.43
C LYS A 238 9.18 22.93 -17.54
N VAL A 239 9.58 22.36 -18.66
CA VAL A 239 10.13 23.11 -19.81
C VAL A 239 9.02 23.74 -20.66
N GLN A 240 7.76 23.25 -20.51
CA GLN A 240 6.60 23.74 -21.30
C GLN A 240 5.74 24.79 -20.55
N LYS A 241 6.17 25.24 -19.38
CA LYS A 241 5.58 26.35 -18.61
C LYS A 241 6.55 27.53 -18.58
#